data_748543a5ffa7ef9b29b24b6e8e95fc13
#
_entry.id   748543a5ffa7ef9b29b24b6e8e95fc13
#
_cell.length_a   1.000
_cell.length_b   1.000
_cell.length_c   1.000
_cell.angle_alpha   90.00
_cell.angle_beta   90.00
_cell.angle_gamma   90.00
#
_symmetry.space_group_name_H-M   'P 1'
#
loop_
_entity.id
_entity.type
_entity.pdbx_description
1 polymer ?
#
loop_
_entity_poly.entity_id
_entity_poly.type
_entity_poly.pdbx_seq_one_letter_code
_entity_poly.pdbx_strand_id
1 'polypeptide(L)'
;MDKTDNLKTALRYFGFALIMLLSSLTAVAQSKLASKVTLDESKATVETILKKIETQTGLSVVISTEQAKKMPLISITAHGKSVKQVLDEIADKANCAYKVSGEIVTIYMPSKRIVSGVVMDEKGEPLVGVQVMGGGKEASWHY
;
A
#
# COMPACT_ATOMS: atom_id res chain seq x y z
N MET A 1 -36.79 -38.95 -20.52
CA MET A 1 -36.08 -37.70 -20.23
C MET A 1 -35.95 -37.59 -18.71
N ASP A 2 -34.75 -37.92 -18.25
CA ASP A 2 -34.53 -38.29 -16.83
C ASP A 2 -34.48 -37.05 -15.91
N LYS A 3 -35.25 -37.07 -14.83
CA LYS A 3 -35.32 -35.97 -13.84
C LYS A 3 -33.96 -35.74 -13.14
N THR A 4 -33.09 -36.73 -13.20
CA THR A 4 -31.75 -36.71 -12.58
C THR A 4 -30.74 -35.89 -13.41
N ASP A 5 -30.90 -35.80 -14.73
CA ASP A 5 -29.97 -35.04 -15.59
C ASP A 5 -30.23 -33.53 -15.49
N ASN A 6 -31.50 -33.13 -15.30
CA ASN A 6 -31.85 -31.74 -15.06
C ASN A 6 -31.30 -31.23 -13.70
N LEU A 7 -31.30 -32.09 -12.68
CA LEU A 7 -30.77 -31.74 -11.34
C LEU A 7 -29.24 -31.57 -11.37
N LYS A 8 -28.54 -32.45 -12.06
CA LYS A 8 -27.07 -32.36 -12.22
C LYS A 8 -26.67 -31.12 -13.01
N THR A 9 -27.44 -30.81 -14.04
CA THR A 9 -27.22 -29.62 -14.89
C THR A 9 -27.48 -28.34 -14.08
N ALA A 10 -28.58 -28.28 -13.32
CA ALA A 10 -28.89 -27.16 -12.45
C ALA A 10 -27.82 -26.95 -11.36
N LEU A 11 -27.31 -28.05 -10.77
CA LEU A 11 -26.26 -27.99 -9.75
C LEU A 11 -24.93 -27.47 -10.31
N ARG A 12 -24.60 -27.83 -11.56
CA ARG A 12 -23.41 -27.30 -12.26
C ARG A 12 -23.51 -25.80 -12.52
N TYR A 13 -24.66 -25.31 -12.98
CA TYR A 13 -24.88 -23.87 -13.21
C TYR A 13 -24.95 -23.10 -11.91
N PHE A 14 -25.49 -23.68 -10.82
CA PHE A 14 -25.50 -23.07 -9.50
C PHE A 14 -24.09 -22.94 -8.93
N GLY A 15 -23.22 -23.93 -9.12
CA GLY A 15 -21.79 -23.87 -8.75
C GLY A 15 -21.03 -22.80 -9.52
N PHE A 16 -21.27 -22.68 -10.85
CA PHE A 16 -20.67 -21.65 -11.68
C PHE A 16 -21.14 -20.24 -11.28
N ALA A 17 -22.43 -20.07 -11.00
CA ALA A 17 -22.99 -18.79 -10.54
C ALA A 17 -22.43 -18.37 -9.18
N LEU A 18 -22.22 -19.31 -8.25
CA LEU A 18 -21.65 -19.06 -6.95
C LEU A 18 -20.17 -18.64 -7.04
N ILE A 19 -19.39 -19.28 -7.91
CA ILE A 19 -17.99 -18.92 -8.16
C ILE A 19 -17.87 -17.52 -8.79
N MET A 20 -18.77 -17.19 -9.73
CA MET A 20 -18.83 -15.84 -10.33
C MET A 20 -19.21 -14.76 -9.32
N LEU A 21 -20.05 -15.10 -8.32
CA LEU A 21 -20.47 -14.15 -7.28
C LEU A 21 -19.36 -13.86 -6.26
N LEU A 22 -18.49 -14.84 -5.96
CA LEU A 22 -17.35 -14.65 -5.04
C LEU A 22 -16.21 -13.83 -5.65
N SER A 23 -16.07 -13.79 -6.96
CA SER A 23 -14.97 -13.05 -7.63
C SER A 23 -15.20 -11.53 -7.69
N SER A 24 -16.38 -11.04 -7.38
CA SER A 24 -16.72 -9.61 -7.46
C SER A 24 -16.34 -8.77 -6.23
N LEU A 25 -15.99 -9.42 -5.09
CA LEU A 25 -15.70 -8.68 -3.84
C LEU A 25 -14.31 -8.04 -3.77
N THR A 26 -13.37 -8.42 -4.62
CA THR A 26 -11.99 -7.88 -4.56
C THR A 26 -11.75 -6.65 -5.45
N ALA A 27 -12.69 -6.33 -6.33
CA ALA A 27 -12.52 -5.25 -7.32
C ALA A 27 -12.73 -3.83 -6.75
N VAL A 28 -13.43 -3.68 -5.63
CA VAL A 28 -13.86 -2.36 -5.12
C VAL A 28 -12.70 -1.55 -4.57
N ALA A 29 -11.74 -2.19 -3.89
CA ALA A 29 -10.59 -1.49 -3.31
C ALA A 29 -9.62 -0.96 -4.38
N GLN A 30 -9.40 -1.72 -5.44
CA GLN A 30 -8.57 -1.28 -6.57
C GLN A 30 -9.21 -0.16 -7.37
N SER A 31 -10.54 -0.11 -7.45
CA SER A 31 -11.26 0.96 -8.16
C SER A 31 -11.10 2.32 -7.49
N LYS A 32 -11.10 2.39 -6.15
CA LYS A 32 -10.93 3.65 -5.40
C LYS A 32 -9.52 4.21 -5.47
N LEU A 33 -8.48 3.36 -5.52
CA LEU A 33 -7.10 3.80 -5.74
C LEU A 33 -6.86 4.33 -7.16
N ALA A 34 -7.64 3.87 -8.12
CA ALA A 34 -7.62 4.37 -9.49
C ALA A 34 -8.46 5.65 -9.67
N SER A 35 -9.30 6.00 -8.68
CA SER A 35 -10.10 7.22 -8.71
C SER A 35 -9.21 8.45 -8.87
N LYS A 36 -9.67 9.39 -9.69
CA LYS A 36 -8.94 10.63 -9.94
C LYS A 36 -9.28 11.67 -8.88
N VAL A 37 -8.26 12.36 -8.41
CA VAL A 37 -8.39 13.45 -7.45
C VAL A 37 -7.78 14.73 -7.98
N THR A 38 -8.28 15.84 -7.47
CA THR A 38 -7.77 17.18 -7.76
C THR A 38 -7.37 17.83 -6.45
N LEU A 39 -6.09 18.17 -6.34
CA LEU A 39 -5.47 18.78 -5.17
C LEU A 39 -4.56 19.92 -5.63
N ASP A 40 -4.60 21.01 -4.88
CA ASP A 40 -3.64 22.10 -5.01
C ASP A 40 -3.34 22.61 -3.61
N GLU A 41 -2.28 22.04 -3.04
CA GLU A 41 -1.88 22.28 -1.65
C GLU A 41 -0.45 22.78 -1.59
N SER A 42 -0.25 23.92 -0.95
CA SER A 42 1.06 24.50 -0.71
C SER A 42 1.36 24.51 0.78
N LYS A 43 2.49 23.89 1.17
CA LYS A 43 2.93 23.82 2.57
C LYS A 43 1.84 23.30 3.52
N ALA A 44 1.13 22.28 3.12
CA ALA A 44 0.08 21.64 3.91
C ALA A 44 0.61 20.44 4.71
N THR A 45 -0.07 20.12 5.80
CA THR A 45 0.20 18.88 6.55
C THR A 45 -0.28 17.68 5.76
N VAL A 46 0.40 16.55 5.92
CA VAL A 46 -0.01 15.28 5.30
C VAL A 46 -1.46 14.93 5.67
N GLU A 47 -1.86 15.17 6.92
CA GLU A 47 -3.23 14.93 7.40
C GLU A 47 -4.27 15.74 6.61
N THR A 48 -4.01 17.02 6.36
CA THR A 48 -4.92 17.89 5.58
C THR A 48 -5.10 17.37 4.16
N ILE A 49 -4.01 16.97 3.52
CA ILE A 49 -4.03 16.43 2.14
C ILE A 49 -4.81 15.12 2.09
N LEU A 50 -4.55 14.22 3.05
CA LEU A 50 -5.23 12.93 3.14
C LEU A 50 -6.73 13.08 3.38
N LYS A 51 -7.14 14.03 4.22
CA LYS A 51 -8.56 14.33 4.44
C LYS A 51 -9.28 14.79 3.17
N LYS A 52 -8.60 15.54 2.31
CA LYS A 52 -9.16 15.94 1.01
C LYS A 52 -9.30 14.73 0.05
N ILE A 53 -8.35 13.81 0.06
CA ILE A 53 -8.45 12.55 -0.70
C ILE A 53 -9.64 11.73 -0.18
N GLU A 54 -9.76 11.57 1.13
CA GLU A 54 -10.87 10.86 1.77
C GLU A 54 -12.23 11.44 1.35
N THR A 55 -12.38 12.76 1.39
CA THR A 55 -13.62 13.46 1.00
C THR A 55 -13.97 13.25 -0.48
N GLN A 56 -12.98 13.23 -1.37
CA GLN A 56 -13.20 13.06 -2.81
C GLN A 56 -13.46 11.62 -3.24
N THR A 57 -12.96 10.64 -2.49
CA THR A 57 -12.93 9.23 -2.93
C THR A 57 -13.72 8.29 -2.03
N GLY A 58 -14.04 8.72 -0.81
CA GLY A 58 -14.65 7.87 0.20
C GLY A 58 -13.72 6.75 0.71
N LEU A 59 -12.41 6.85 0.46
CA LEU A 59 -11.42 6.02 1.13
C LEU A 59 -11.32 6.43 2.60
N SER A 60 -11.12 5.50 3.49
CA SER A 60 -10.81 5.79 4.89
C SER A 60 -9.29 5.86 5.06
N VAL A 61 -8.79 6.98 5.57
CA VAL A 61 -7.36 7.16 5.77
C VAL A 61 -7.03 7.20 7.25
N VAL A 62 -6.10 6.35 7.66
CA VAL A 62 -5.66 6.23 9.05
C VAL A 62 -4.20 6.65 9.15
N ILE A 63 -3.93 7.62 10.01
CA ILE A 63 -2.60 8.06 10.37
C ILE A 63 -2.55 8.32 11.88
N SER A 64 -1.46 7.90 12.52
CA SER A 64 -1.25 8.22 13.93
C SER A 64 -0.95 9.72 14.09
N THR A 65 -1.61 10.39 15.03
CA THR A 65 -1.40 11.80 15.33
C THR A 65 0.06 12.11 15.69
N GLU A 66 0.72 11.20 16.40
CA GLU A 66 2.13 11.32 16.75
C GLU A 66 3.05 11.29 15.54
N GLN A 67 2.72 10.46 14.55
CA GLN A 67 3.47 10.36 13.30
C GLN A 67 3.18 11.55 12.39
N ALA A 68 1.93 11.96 12.29
CA ALA A 68 1.52 13.11 11.49
C ALA A 68 2.26 14.40 11.90
N LYS A 69 2.44 14.62 13.20
CA LYS A 69 3.16 15.78 13.74
C LYS A 69 4.67 15.79 13.39
N LYS A 70 5.24 14.63 13.13
CA LYS A 70 6.67 14.49 12.77
C LYS A 70 6.93 14.61 11.27
N MET A 71 5.88 14.57 10.45
CA MET A 71 6.00 14.69 9.01
C MET A 71 6.20 16.16 8.60
N PRO A 72 7.01 16.41 7.56
CA PRO A 72 7.19 17.76 7.04
C PRO A 72 5.90 18.29 6.39
N LEU A 73 5.81 19.61 6.27
CA LEU A 73 4.83 20.25 5.41
C LEU A 73 5.22 19.97 3.95
N ILE A 74 4.27 19.52 3.16
CA ILE A 74 4.51 19.21 1.75
C ILE A 74 3.60 20.04 0.83
N SER A 75 4.03 20.21 -0.40
CA SER A 75 3.22 20.83 -1.45
C SER A 75 2.91 19.80 -2.51
N ILE A 76 1.65 19.67 -2.87
CA ILE A 76 1.17 18.71 -3.87
C ILE A 76 0.20 19.40 -4.82
N THR A 77 0.45 19.25 -6.11
CA THR A 77 -0.47 19.64 -7.18
C THR A 77 -0.85 18.39 -7.97
N ALA A 78 -2.12 18.06 -7.98
CA ALA A 78 -2.67 16.92 -8.68
C ALA A 78 -3.94 17.33 -9.43
N HIS A 79 -3.90 17.33 -10.74
CA HIS A 79 -5.05 17.56 -11.59
C HIS A 79 -5.38 16.25 -12.32
N GLY A 80 -6.38 15.51 -11.80
CA GLY A 80 -6.78 14.24 -12.38
C GLY A 80 -5.75 13.10 -12.23
N LYS A 81 -4.85 13.19 -11.25
CA LYS A 81 -3.98 12.08 -10.88
C LYS A 81 -4.78 11.00 -10.14
N SER A 82 -4.38 9.74 -10.26
CA SER A 82 -4.97 8.68 -9.46
C SER A 82 -4.58 8.82 -7.99
N VAL A 83 -5.45 8.34 -7.09
CA VAL A 83 -5.14 8.29 -5.66
C VAL A 83 -3.81 7.62 -5.39
N LYS A 84 -3.53 6.51 -6.10
CA LYS A 84 -2.26 5.80 -5.97
C LYS A 84 -1.07 6.71 -6.26
N GLN A 85 -1.10 7.45 -7.38
CA GLN A 85 -0.03 8.36 -7.74
C GLN A 85 0.18 9.47 -6.70
N VAL A 86 -0.91 9.98 -6.14
CA VAL A 86 -0.84 11.01 -5.09
C VAL A 86 -0.29 10.43 -3.79
N LEU A 87 -0.70 9.22 -3.40
CA LEU A 87 -0.15 8.54 -2.23
C LEU A 87 1.35 8.23 -2.37
N ASP A 88 1.78 7.81 -3.57
CA ASP A 88 3.20 7.59 -3.87
C ASP A 88 3.98 8.91 -3.72
N GLU A 89 3.45 10.04 -4.25
CA GLU A 89 4.07 11.36 -4.12
C GLU A 89 4.11 11.86 -2.66
N ILE A 90 3.07 11.59 -1.87
CA ILE A 90 3.07 11.89 -0.42
C ILE A 90 4.15 11.05 0.29
N ALA A 91 4.24 9.77 -0.03
CA ALA A 91 5.21 8.86 0.57
C ALA A 91 6.65 9.35 0.34
N ASP A 92 6.97 9.76 -0.88
CA ASP A 92 8.28 10.29 -1.23
C ASP A 92 8.58 11.63 -0.54
N LYS A 93 7.65 12.59 -0.59
CA LYS A 93 7.85 13.94 -0.04
C LYS A 93 7.85 13.98 1.48
N ALA A 94 7.03 13.15 2.13
CA ALA A 94 6.92 13.10 3.58
C ALA A 94 7.82 12.02 4.21
N ASN A 95 8.59 11.28 3.41
CA ASN A 95 9.42 10.15 3.85
C ASN A 95 8.63 9.16 4.72
N CYS A 96 7.45 8.79 4.24
CA CYS A 96 6.56 7.85 4.90
C CYS A 96 6.23 6.67 3.96
N ALA A 97 5.51 5.70 4.47
CA ALA A 97 5.00 4.59 3.70
C ALA A 97 3.49 4.43 3.92
N TYR A 98 2.83 3.74 3.03
CA TYR A 98 1.43 3.43 3.20
C TYR A 98 1.12 1.96 2.91
N LYS A 99 0.06 1.46 3.53
CA LYS A 99 -0.49 0.12 3.28
C LYS A 99 -1.98 0.26 2.99
N VAL A 100 -2.45 -0.46 1.99
CA VAL A 100 -3.87 -0.51 1.62
C VAL A 100 -4.45 -1.84 2.04
N SER A 101 -5.56 -1.80 2.74
CA SER A 101 -6.32 -2.97 3.15
C SER A 101 -7.82 -2.69 2.96
N GLY A 102 -8.37 -3.24 1.88
CA GLY A 102 -9.74 -2.89 1.47
C GLY A 102 -9.84 -1.38 1.14
N GLU A 103 -10.76 -0.70 1.77
CA GLU A 103 -10.97 0.75 1.61
C GLU A 103 -10.16 1.60 2.59
N ILE A 104 -9.31 0.97 3.39
CA ILE A 104 -8.51 1.65 4.41
C ILE A 104 -7.07 1.82 3.90
N VAL A 105 -6.59 3.05 3.94
CA VAL A 105 -5.20 3.42 3.67
C VAL A 105 -4.56 3.81 5.00
N THR A 106 -3.58 3.04 5.44
CA THR A 106 -2.82 3.33 6.66
C THR A 106 -1.48 3.95 6.29
N ILE A 107 -1.23 5.16 6.78
CA ILE A 107 0.05 5.87 6.61
C ILE A 107 0.91 5.65 7.85
N TYR A 108 2.20 5.38 7.65
CA TYR A 108 3.13 5.18 8.75
C TYR A 108 4.55 5.62 8.36
N MET A 109 5.33 6.02 9.36
CA MET A 109 6.76 6.26 9.17
C MET A 109 7.49 4.92 9.29
N PRO A 110 8.26 4.51 8.26
CA PRO A 110 9.02 3.28 8.35
C PRO A 110 10.07 3.42 9.47
N SER A 111 10.03 2.52 10.43
CA SER A 111 11.06 2.46 11.47
C SER A 111 12.35 1.95 10.82
N LYS A 112 13.47 2.65 11.06
CA LYS A 112 14.79 2.10 10.72
C LYS A 112 15.02 0.84 11.55
N ARG A 113 15.05 -0.31 10.92
CA ARG A 113 15.46 -1.54 11.58
C ARG A 113 16.99 -1.52 11.69
N ILE A 114 17.49 -1.55 12.91
CA ILE A 114 18.91 -1.76 13.14
C ILE A 114 19.11 -3.28 13.05
N VAL A 115 19.79 -3.70 12.01
CA VAL A 115 20.25 -5.09 11.87
C VAL A 115 21.68 -5.11 12.40
N SER A 116 21.91 -5.86 13.47
CA SER A 116 23.24 -6.10 14.01
C SER A 116 23.62 -7.57 13.75
N GLY A 117 24.83 -7.78 13.31
CA GLY A 117 25.37 -9.10 13.02
C GLY A 117 26.88 -9.04 12.92
N VAL A 118 27.52 -10.20 12.89
CA VAL A 118 28.95 -10.34 12.66
C VAL A 118 29.11 -10.93 11.26
N VAL A 119 29.91 -10.29 10.42
CA VAL A 119 30.29 -10.83 9.12
C VAL A 119 31.53 -11.68 9.32
N MET A 120 31.47 -12.94 8.90
CA MET A 120 32.55 -13.91 9.04
C MET A 120 33.02 -14.34 7.65
N ASP A 121 34.29 -14.72 7.55
CA ASP A 121 34.85 -15.36 6.35
C ASP A 121 34.41 -16.82 6.24
N GLU A 122 34.88 -17.52 5.19
CA GLU A 122 34.58 -18.94 4.96
C GLU A 122 35.15 -19.85 6.05
N LYS A 123 36.10 -19.38 6.85
CA LYS A 123 36.73 -20.10 7.97
C LYS A 123 36.06 -19.79 9.30
N GLY A 124 35.07 -18.89 9.33
CA GLY A 124 34.35 -18.48 10.53
C GLY A 124 35.09 -17.40 11.34
N GLU A 125 36.07 -16.71 10.76
CA GLU A 125 36.77 -15.62 11.43
C GLU A 125 36.05 -14.29 11.18
N PRO A 126 35.87 -13.43 12.21
CA PRO A 126 35.19 -12.15 12.04
C PRO A 126 35.97 -11.20 11.11
N LEU A 127 35.30 -10.71 10.09
CA LEU A 127 35.86 -9.70 9.18
C LEU A 127 35.70 -8.31 9.78
N VAL A 128 36.82 -7.62 10.01
CA VAL A 128 36.85 -6.25 10.53
C VAL A 128 36.82 -5.24 9.37
N GLY A 129 36.01 -4.17 9.53
CA GLY A 129 35.98 -3.07 8.57
C GLY A 129 35.07 -3.30 7.36
N VAL A 130 34.18 -4.31 7.40
CA VAL A 130 33.18 -4.56 6.37
C VAL A 130 32.04 -3.56 6.49
N GLN A 131 31.74 -2.83 5.42
CA GLN A 131 30.61 -1.94 5.32
C GLN A 131 29.43 -2.68 4.68
N VAL A 132 28.34 -2.85 5.43
CA VAL A 132 27.11 -3.45 4.93
C VAL A 132 26.16 -2.34 4.50
N MET A 133 25.86 -2.27 3.20
CA MET A 133 24.86 -1.34 2.65
C MET A 133 23.56 -2.08 2.38
N GLY A 134 22.49 -1.70 3.08
CA GLY A 134 21.13 -2.14 2.77
C GLY A 134 20.54 -1.26 1.68
N GLY A 135 20.36 -1.79 0.48
CA GLY A 135 19.57 -1.16 -0.59
C GLY A 135 18.07 -1.34 -0.34
N GLY A 136 17.27 -0.32 -0.66
CA GLY A 136 15.82 -0.36 -0.43
C GLY A 136 15.13 -1.51 -1.16
N LYS A 137 14.08 -2.01 -0.56
CA LYS A 137 13.14 -3.08 -0.92
C LYS A 137 13.64 -4.52 -0.84
N GLU A 138 14.88 -4.81 -1.15
CA GLU A 138 15.49 -6.12 -0.87
C GLU A 138 16.95 -5.90 -0.52
N ALA A 139 17.40 -6.41 0.61
CA ALA A 139 18.81 -6.41 0.95
C ALA A 139 19.50 -7.47 0.08
N SER A 140 20.13 -7.05 -1.02
CA SER A 140 21.02 -7.92 -1.78
C SER A 140 22.40 -7.81 -1.16
N TRP A 141 22.90 -8.92 -0.70
CA TRP A 141 24.24 -9.06 -0.15
C TRP A 141 25.17 -9.37 -1.34
N HIS A 142 26.12 -8.49 -1.63
CA HIS A 142 27.22 -8.75 -2.54
C HIS A 142 28.50 -8.90 -1.72
N TYR A 143 29.20 -10.00 -1.94
CA TYR A 143 30.52 -10.29 -1.40
C TYR A 143 31.58 -9.48 -2.16
#